data_fe2d197502994dbdae28880e1d425858
#
_entry.id   fe2d197502994dbdae28880e1d425858
#
_cell.length_a   1.000
_cell.length_b   1.000
_cell.length_c   1.000
_cell.angle_alpha   90.00
_cell.angle_beta   90.00
_cell.angle_gamma   90.00
#
_symmetry.space_group_name_H-M   'P 1'
#
loop_
_entity.id
_entity.type
_entity.pdbx_description
1 polymer ?
#
loop_
_entity_poly.entity_id
_entity_poly.type
_entity_poly.pdbx_seq_one_letter_code
_entity_poly.pdbx_strand_id
1 'polypeptide(L)'
;RMPHKNSHGQYDNWSKTALPWMSIGYETQVPPISTLTFYNAIANNGKMMRPRFVTKVVKDGETIMEFPPEVLHERIAKEQSIKKIQTILEQVVSIGLGKKAGSPNFLVAGKTGTAQMSKGAGGYKSGGVNYLLSFAGYFPADNPRYSCIVCIQKSGLPASGGGMSGKVFHEISEGIMAQSLKLDVKDAQDSASVIIPDVKNGNILAADYVLTHLGIK
;
A
#
# COMPACT_ATOMS: atom_id res chain seq x y z
N ARG A 1 -1.41 5.68 20.87
CA ARG A 1 -1.29 6.19 22.24
C ARG A 1 -1.26 4.99 23.17
N MET A 2 -0.18 4.79 23.92
CA MET A 2 -0.05 3.67 24.86
C MET A 2 -0.61 4.06 26.22
N PRO A 3 -1.20 3.11 26.98
CA PRO A 3 -1.66 3.39 28.33
C PRO A 3 -0.46 3.76 29.22
N HIS A 4 -0.60 4.80 30.04
CA HIS A 4 0.39 5.16 31.04
C HIS A 4 -0.30 5.43 32.38
N LYS A 5 0.42 5.21 33.47
CA LYS A 5 -0.05 5.46 34.82
C LYS A 5 0.34 6.87 35.25
N ASN A 6 -0.59 7.58 35.88
CA ASN A 6 -0.32 8.84 36.57
C ASN A 6 0.42 8.62 37.90
N SER A 7 0.71 9.70 38.61
CA SER A 7 1.36 9.69 39.94
C SER A 7 0.59 8.91 41.01
N HIS A 8 -0.71 8.67 40.81
CA HIS A 8 -1.57 7.92 41.71
C HIS A 8 -1.73 6.43 41.28
N GLY A 9 -0.96 5.98 40.27
CA GLY A 9 -1.02 4.63 39.80
C GLY A 9 -2.22 4.28 38.93
N GLN A 10 -3.07 5.25 38.60
CA GLN A 10 -4.24 5.09 37.74
C GLN A 10 -3.88 5.37 36.27
N TYR A 11 -4.57 4.73 35.33
CA TYR A 11 -4.39 5.00 33.91
C TYR A 11 -5.16 6.26 33.49
N ASP A 12 -4.46 7.32 33.05
CA ASP A 12 -5.07 8.57 32.63
C ASP A 12 -5.80 8.49 31.28
N ASN A 13 -5.37 7.58 30.42
CA ASN A 13 -5.84 7.48 29.03
C ASN A 13 -6.36 6.08 28.67
N TRP A 14 -6.81 5.33 29.69
CA TRP A 14 -7.27 3.96 29.53
C TRP A 14 -8.64 3.77 30.15
N SER A 15 -9.66 3.57 29.32
CA SER A 15 -11.03 3.33 29.78
C SER A 15 -11.24 1.84 30.15
N LYS A 16 -12.29 1.54 30.91
CA LYS A 16 -12.70 0.16 31.22
C LYS A 16 -13.05 -0.63 29.95
N THR A 17 -13.41 0.05 28.86
CA THR A 17 -13.77 -0.53 27.57
C THR A 17 -12.61 -0.50 26.56
N ALA A 18 -11.42 0.00 26.92
CA ALA A 18 -10.30 0.13 26.01
C ALA A 18 -9.87 -1.20 25.37
N LEU A 19 -9.78 -2.27 26.16
CA LEU A 19 -9.36 -3.58 25.66
C LEU A 19 -10.31 -4.17 24.61
N PRO A 20 -11.65 -4.21 24.82
CA PRO A 20 -12.60 -4.56 23.78
C PRO A 20 -12.49 -3.68 22.52
N TRP A 21 -12.31 -2.36 22.67
CA TRP A 21 -12.15 -1.44 21.53
C TRP A 21 -10.84 -1.69 20.75
N MET A 22 -9.76 -2.02 21.46
CA MET A 22 -8.49 -2.39 20.81
C MET A 22 -8.62 -3.64 19.94
N SER A 23 -9.46 -4.59 20.31
CA SER A 23 -9.63 -5.83 19.53
C SER A 23 -10.17 -5.59 18.12
N ILE A 24 -10.81 -4.45 17.88
CA ILE A 24 -11.31 -4.01 16.58
C ILE A 24 -10.52 -2.83 15.99
N GLY A 25 -9.36 -2.48 16.60
CA GLY A 25 -8.41 -1.52 16.05
C GLY A 25 -8.57 -0.08 16.53
N TYR A 26 -9.41 0.19 17.54
CA TYR A 26 -9.50 1.50 18.17
C TYR A 26 -8.52 1.65 19.35
N GLU A 27 -8.50 2.79 20.02
CA GLU A 27 -7.68 3.16 21.17
C GLU A 27 -6.17 3.30 20.90
N THR A 28 -5.63 2.64 19.89
CA THR A 28 -4.24 2.80 19.49
C THR A 28 -4.11 3.72 18.28
N GLN A 29 -3.20 4.69 18.38
CA GLN A 29 -2.85 5.55 17.26
C GLN A 29 -1.47 5.12 16.75
N VAL A 30 -1.45 4.60 15.53
CA VAL A 30 -0.24 4.14 14.87
C VAL A 30 0.01 5.02 13.63
N PRO A 31 1.19 5.61 13.48
CA PRO A 31 1.53 6.36 12.28
C PRO A 31 1.35 5.49 11.01
N PRO A 32 0.85 6.05 9.90
CA PRO A 32 0.69 5.31 8.65
C PRO A 32 1.95 4.57 8.20
N ILE A 33 3.12 5.18 8.39
CA ILE A 33 4.41 4.54 8.05
C ILE A 33 4.66 3.24 8.84
N SER A 34 4.24 3.16 10.11
CA SER A 34 4.39 1.93 10.90
C SER A 34 3.46 0.83 10.39
N THR A 35 2.23 1.19 10.01
CA THR A 35 1.30 0.27 9.34
C THR A 35 1.89 -0.22 8.01
N LEU A 36 2.41 0.69 7.19
CA LEU A 36 3.04 0.34 5.92
C LEU A 36 4.26 -0.58 6.12
N THR A 37 5.08 -0.32 7.14
CA THR A 37 6.23 -1.18 7.50
C THR A 37 5.79 -2.60 7.80
N PHE A 38 4.66 -2.78 8.49
CA PHE A 38 4.11 -4.10 8.77
C PHE A 38 3.62 -4.81 7.50
N TYR A 39 2.90 -4.12 6.61
CA TYR A 39 2.47 -4.70 5.33
C TYR A 39 3.66 -4.99 4.40
N ASN A 40 4.67 -4.13 4.40
CA ASN A 40 5.93 -4.36 3.71
C ASN A 40 6.64 -5.62 4.21
N ALA A 41 6.65 -5.86 5.53
CA ALA A 41 7.23 -7.08 6.09
C ALA A 41 6.47 -8.34 5.64
N ILE A 42 5.13 -8.29 5.53
CA ILE A 42 4.34 -9.40 4.98
C ILE A 42 4.73 -9.64 3.50
N ALA A 43 4.80 -8.59 2.69
CA ALA A 43 5.24 -8.66 1.29
C ALA A 43 6.65 -9.23 1.15
N ASN A 44 7.54 -8.91 2.10
CA ASN A 44 8.94 -9.35 2.16
C ASN A 44 9.12 -10.67 2.93
N ASN A 45 8.18 -11.59 2.83
CA ASN A 45 8.21 -12.93 3.43
C ASN A 45 8.49 -12.95 4.95
N GLY A 46 8.04 -11.92 5.65
CA GLY A 46 8.17 -11.77 7.09
C GLY A 46 9.39 -10.98 7.57
N LYS A 47 10.28 -10.57 6.68
CA LYS A 47 11.43 -9.74 7.03
C LYS A 47 11.04 -8.28 7.11
N MET A 48 11.16 -7.67 8.28
CA MET A 48 10.78 -6.28 8.53
C MET A 48 11.98 -5.35 8.43
N MET A 49 11.90 -4.39 7.53
CA MET A 49 12.93 -3.39 7.29
C MET A 49 12.58 -2.07 7.98
N ARG A 50 13.59 -1.33 8.44
CA ARG A 50 13.40 0.04 8.93
C ARG A 50 13.01 0.97 7.78
N PRO A 51 11.95 1.77 7.89
CA PRO A 51 11.63 2.80 6.91
C PRO A 51 12.81 3.76 6.74
N ARG A 52 13.18 4.06 5.49
CA ARG A 52 14.31 4.89 5.14
C ARG A 52 13.88 5.94 4.12
N PHE A 53 14.01 7.21 4.47
CA PHE A 53 13.62 8.36 3.64
C PHE A 53 14.81 8.95 2.88
N VAL A 54 16.02 8.75 3.38
CA VAL A 54 17.27 9.20 2.76
C VAL A 54 18.14 7.99 2.51
N THR A 55 18.69 7.86 1.32
CA THR A 55 19.59 6.76 0.95
C THR A 55 21.03 7.19 1.01
N LYS A 56 21.33 8.43 0.61
CA LYS A 56 22.67 9.02 0.63
C LYS A 56 22.61 10.54 0.65
N VAL A 57 23.67 11.16 1.13
CA VAL A 57 23.94 12.60 1.00
C VAL A 57 25.07 12.77 0.02
N VAL A 58 24.86 13.64 -0.97
CA VAL A 58 25.85 13.95 -2.03
C VAL A 58 26.24 15.42 -1.93
N LYS A 59 27.53 15.73 -2.01
CA LYS A 59 28.07 17.08 -2.12
C LYS A 59 29.08 17.11 -3.26
N ASP A 60 28.95 18.08 -4.16
CA ASP A 60 29.81 18.28 -5.32
C ASP A 60 30.01 17.02 -6.20
N GLY A 61 28.94 16.16 -6.29
CA GLY A 61 28.96 14.91 -7.04
C GLY A 61 29.52 13.71 -6.25
N GLU A 62 30.11 13.90 -5.08
CA GLU A 62 30.64 12.85 -4.24
C GLU A 62 29.65 12.45 -3.13
N THR A 63 29.56 11.14 -2.87
CA THR A 63 28.75 10.62 -1.75
C THR A 63 29.52 10.80 -0.45
N ILE A 64 29.04 11.70 0.42
CA ILE A 64 29.65 11.99 1.71
C ILE A 64 29.06 11.15 2.86
N MET A 65 27.87 10.58 2.69
CA MET A 65 27.23 9.73 3.67
C MET A 65 26.22 8.79 2.98
N GLU A 66 26.19 7.54 3.40
CA GLU A 66 25.20 6.54 2.99
C GLU A 66 24.41 6.01 4.18
N PHE A 67 23.14 5.70 3.94
CA PHE A 67 22.25 5.08 4.91
C PHE A 67 21.86 3.69 4.36
N PRO A 68 22.56 2.61 4.75
CA PRO A 68 22.25 1.27 4.28
C PRO A 68 20.88 0.78 4.79
N PRO A 69 20.29 -0.22 4.13
CA PRO A 69 19.07 -0.87 4.63
C PRO A 69 19.34 -1.50 6.01
N GLU A 70 18.41 -1.29 6.95
CA GLU A 70 18.48 -1.86 8.30
C GLU A 70 17.31 -2.83 8.52
N VAL A 71 17.61 -4.01 9.04
CA VAL A 71 16.62 -5.02 9.39
C VAL A 71 16.19 -4.80 10.83
N LEU A 72 14.88 -4.59 11.04
CA LEU A 72 14.27 -4.50 12.37
C LEU A 72 14.00 -5.89 12.95
N HIS A 73 13.45 -6.79 12.13
CA HIS A 73 13.19 -8.18 12.51
C HIS A 73 13.43 -9.09 11.31
N GLU A 74 14.23 -10.11 11.47
CA GLU A 74 14.47 -11.10 10.41
C GLU A 74 13.20 -11.89 10.08
N ARG A 75 12.30 -12.05 11.07
CA ARG A 75 11.05 -12.75 10.87
C ARG A 75 9.99 -12.30 11.88
N ILE A 76 8.89 -11.72 11.39
CA ILE A 76 7.78 -11.27 12.25
C ILE A 76 6.77 -12.37 12.59
N ALA A 77 6.73 -13.47 11.83
CA ALA A 77 5.84 -14.62 12.07
C ALA A 77 6.37 -15.88 11.37
N LYS A 78 5.80 -17.04 11.70
CA LYS A 78 6.12 -18.30 11.02
C LYS A 78 5.82 -18.21 9.52
N GLU A 79 6.65 -18.84 8.69
CA GLU A 79 6.51 -18.80 7.22
C GLU A 79 5.10 -19.21 6.75
N GLN A 80 4.55 -20.27 7.31
CA GLN A 80 3.19 -20.71 6.99
C GLN A 80 2.13 -19.64 7.30
N SER A 81 2.32 -18.86 8.39
CA SER A 81 1.42 -17.76 8.74
C SER A 81 1.55 -16.61 7.77
N ILE A 82 2.77 -16.29 7.33
CA ILE A 82 3.01 -15.27 6.31
C ILE A 82 2.35 -15.67 4.99
N LYS A 83 2.54 -16.90 4.50
CA LYS A 83 1.89 -17.38 3.26
C LYS A 83 0.36 -17.33 3.36
N LYS A 84 -0.21 -17.73 4.49
CA LYS A 84 -1.66 -17.66 4.70
C LYS A 84 -2.17 -16.21 4.63
N ILE A 85 -1.50 -15.27 5.31
CA ILE A 85 -1.94 -13.87 5.30
C ILE A 85 -1.74 -13.22 3.93
N GLN A 86 -0.70 -13.56 3.19
CA GLN A 86 -0.50 -13.10 1.80
C GLN A 86 -1.70 -13.52 0.93
N THR A 87 -2.10 -14.79 0.98
CA THR A 87 -3.29 -15.28 0.27
C THR A 87 -4.57 -14.55 0.69
N ILE A 88 -4.77 -14.34 2.00
CA ILE A 88 -5.94 -13.62 2.51
C ILE A 88 -5.96 -12.17 2.00
N LEU A 89 -4.82 -11.47 2.01
CA LEU A 89 -4.73 -10.08 1.55
C LEU A 89 -4.98 -9.95 0.04
N GLU A 90 -4.57 -10.94 -0.75
CA GLU A 90 -4.91 -11.01 -2.17
C GLU A 90 -6.42 -11.23 -2.37
N GLN A 91 -7.03 -12.14 -1.61
CA GLN A 91 -8.48 -12.39 -1.66
C GLN A 91 -9.31 -11.17 -1.24
N VAL A 92 -8.83 -10.34 -0.31
CA VAL A 92 -9.49 -9.06 0.03
C VAL A 92 -9.66 -8.19 -1.21
N VAL A 93 -8.70 -8.22 -2.12
CA VAL A 93 -8.72 -7.43 -3.36
C VAL A 93 -9.46 -8.17 -4.48
N SER A 94 -9.20 -9.46 -4.69
CA SER A 94 -9.79 -10.20 -5.82
C SER A 94 -11.29 -10.44 -5.66
N ILE A 95 -11.74 -10.81 -4.46
CA ILE A 95 -13.16 -11.16 -4.20
C ILE A 95 -13.81 -10.35 -3.08
N GLY A 96 -13.01 -9.68 -2.23
CA GLY A 96 -13.49 -8.96 -1.04
C GLY A 96 -13.82 -7.49 -1.26
N LEU A 97 -13.79 -6.71 -0.17
CA LEU A 97 -14.10 -5.28 -0.14
C LEU A 97 -13.01 -4.38 -0.76
N GLY A 98 -11.87 -4.94 -1.09
CA GLY A 98 -10.73 -4.24 -1.69
C GLY A 98 -10.74 -4.19 -3.21
N LYS A 99 -11.76 -4.70 -3.90
CA LYS A 99 -11.82 -4.83 -5.37
C LYS A 99 -11.42 -3.57 -6.14
N LYS A 100 -11.78 -2.38 -5.63
CA LYS A 100 -11.45 -1.11 -6.27
C LYS A 100 -9.97 -0.72 -6.21
N ALA A 101 -9.16 -1.45 -5.43
CA ALA A 101 -7.71 -1.30 -5.41
C ALA A 101 -7.00 -2.26 -6.38
N GLY A 102 -7.72 -3.25 -6.90
CA GLY A 102 -7.18 -4.26 -7.81
C GLY A 102 -6.94 -3.74 -9.23
N SER A 103 -6.05 -4.39 -9.93
CA SER A 103 -5.70 -4.14 -11.34
C SER A 103 -6.10 -5.33 -12.22
N PRO A 104 -6.47 -5.11 -13.48
CA PRO A 104 -6.59 -6.20 -14.46
C PRO A 104 -5.23 -6.70 -14.95
N ASN A 105 -4.14 -5.96 -14.73
CA ASN A 105 -2.82 -6.19 -15.32
C ASN A 105 -1.85 -6.90 -14.38
N PHE A 106 -2.07 -6.82 -13.05
CA PHE A 106 -1.23 -7.44 -12.03
C PHE A 106 -2.01 -7.71 -10.75
N LEU A 107 -1.53 -8.65 -9.95
CA LEU A 107 -2.16 -8.98 -8.68
C LEU A 107 -1.85 -7.92 -7.61
N VAL A 108 -2.85 -7.60 -6.81
CA VAL A 108 -2.73 -6.67 -5.68
C VAL A 108 -3.16 -7.38 -4.41
N ALA A 109 -2.40 -7.21 -3.34
CA ALA A 109 -2.74 -7.68 -2.01
C ALA A 109 -2.83 -6.49 -1.04
N GLY A 110 -3.84 -6.46 -0.18
CA GLY A 110 -4.00 -5.36 0.76
C GLY A 110 -5.27 -5.44 1.60
N LYS A 111 -5.47 -4.41 2.43
CA LYS A 111 -6.60 -4.32 3.35
C LYS A 111 -7.17 -2.92 3.41
N THR A 112 -8.49 -2.85 3.40
CA THR A 112 -9.27 -1.64 3.61
C THR A 112 -9.38 -1.31 5.09
N GLY A 113 -9.41 -0.03 5.43
CA GLY A 113 -9.76 0.47 6.76
C GLY A 113 -10.83 1.57 6.66
N THR A 114 -11.79 1.55 7.57
CA THR A 114 -12.81 2.59 7.73
C THR A 114 -13.04 2.79 9.21
N ALA A 115 -12.39 3.78 9.79
CA ALA A 115 -12.47 4.08 11.22
C ALA A 115 -13.18 5.41 11.45
N GLN A 116 -14.07 5.46 12.44
CA GLN A 116 -14.62 6.72 12.90
C GLN A 116 -13.59 7.44 13.76
N MET A 117 -13.46 8.75 13.58
CA MET A 117 -12.55 9.59 14.36
C MET A 117 -13.29 10.27 15.48
N SER A 118 -12.78 10.13 16.70
CA SER A 118 -13.27 10.88 17.85
C SER A 118 -12.85 12.35 17.77
N LYS A 119 -13.74 13.25 18.17
CA LYS A 119 -13.48 14.69 18.27
C LYS A 119 -13.07 15.10 19.71
N GLY A 120 -12.31 14.27 20.38
CA GLY A 120 -11.88 14.52 21.77
C GLY A 120 -13.05 14.40 22.75
N ALA A 121 -13.24 15.40 23.63
CA ALA A 121 -14.30 15.39 24.66
C ALA A 121 -15.72 15.27 24.09
N GLY A 122 -15.95 15.65 22.82
CA GLY A 122 -17.24 15.51 22.13
C GLY A 122 -17.53 14.10 21.62
N GLY A 123 -16.58 13.17 21.71
CA GLY A 123 -16.73 11.78 21.24
C GLY A 123 -16.89 11.66 19.73
N TYR A 124 -17.54 10.56 19.29
CA TYR A 124 -17.69 10.25 17.87
C TYR A 124 -18.85 10.96 17.17
N LYS A 125 -19.84 11.46 17.90
CA LYS A 125 -21.10 11.99 17.35
C LYS A 125 -21.21 13.51 17.38
N SER A 126 -20.34 14.23 18.09
CA SER A 126 -20.41 15.67 18.21
C SER A 126 -20.09 16.38 16.90
N GLY A 127 -21.05 17.13 16.36
CA GLY A 127 -20.86 17.93 15.13
C GLY A 127 -20.62 17.13 13.86
N GLY A 128 -21.25 15.95 13.74
CA GLY A 128 -21.13 15.04 12.59
C GLY A 128 -19.97 14.03 12.72
N VAL A 129 -20.02 12.94 11.98
CA VAL A 129 -19.03 11.86 12.05
C VAL A 129 -17.91 12.13 11.06
N ASN A 130 -16.67 12.06 11.53
CA ASN A 130 -15.48 12.06 10.71
C ASN A 130 -14.91 10.64 10.60
N TYR A 131 -14.37 10.34 9.44
CA TYR A 131 -13.79 9.02 9.13
C TYR A 131 -12.32 9.15 8.74
N LEU A 132 -11.51 8.19 9.16
CA LEU A 132 -10.23 7.88 8.59
C LEU A 132 -10.40 6.65 7.70
N LEU A 133 -10.30 6.87 6.41
CA LEU A 133 -10.35 5.83 5.38
C LEU A 133 -8.93 5.45 5.03
N SER A 134 -8.66 4.16 4.87
CA SER A 134 -7.34 3.72 4.47
C SER A 134 -7.38 2.50 3.55
N PHE A 135 -6.32 2.36 2.77
CA PHE A 135 -5.96 1.13 2.10
C PHE A 135 -4.45 0.97 2.21
N ALA A 136 -4.01 -0.16 2.76
CA ALA A 136 -2.60 -0.53 2.85
C ALA A 136 -2.40 -1.83 2.09
N GLY A 137 -1.38 -1.89 1.22
CA GLY A 137 -1.16 -3.06 0.38
C GLY A 137 0.18 -3.03 -0.33
N TYR A 138 0.39 -4.02 -1.20
CA TYR A 138 1.58 -4.19 -2.00
C TYR A 138 1.24 -4.78 -3.38
N PHE A 139 2.12 -4.55 -4.33
CA PHE A 139 1.98 -5.01 -5.71
C PHE A 139 3.33 -5.16 -6.41
N PRO A 140 3.45 -6.05 -7.46
CA PRO A 140 2.55 -7.17 -7.72
C PRO A 140 2.48 -8.12 -6.52
N ALA A 141 1.34 -8.80 -6.27
CA ALA A 141 1.20 -9.62 -5.06
C ALA A 141 1.98 -10.94 -5.14
N ASP A 142 2.17 -11.48 -6.34
CA ASP A 142 2.92 -12.69 -6.65
C ASP A 142 4.45 -12.47 -6.61
N ASN A 143 4.91 -11.26 -6.92
CA ASN A 143 6.31 -10.85 -6.84
C ASN A 143 6.42 -9.41 -6.30
N PRO A 144 6.25 -9.18 -4.98
CA PRO A 144 6.14 -7.86 -4.39
C PRO A 144 7.35 -6.98 -4.64
N ARG A 145 7.12 -5.83 -5.29
CA ARG A 145 8.15 -4.80 -5.57
C ARG A 145 7.86 -3.50 -4.85
N TYR A 146 6.57 -3.18 -4.65
CA TYR A 146 6.13 -1.91 -4.07
C TYR A 146 5.10 -2.15 -2.97
N SER A 147 5.16 -1.36 -1.92
CA SER A 147 4.14 -1.25 -0.89
C SER A 147 3.66 0.19 -0.78
N CYS A 148 2.36 0.38 -0.59
CA CYS A 148 1.74 1.70 -0.51
C CYS A 148 0.64 1.72 0.55
N ILE A 149 0.49 2.87 1.21
CA ILE A 149 -0.65 3.16 2.08
C ILE A 149 -1.29 4.48 1.67
N VAL A 150 -2.60 4.47 1.53
CA VAL A 150 -3.41 5.66 1.26
C VAL A 150 -4.31 5.91 2.45
N CYS A 151 -4.23 7.12 3.02
CA CYS A 151 -5.06 7.55 4.15
C CYS A 151 -5.83 8.82 3.74
N ILE A 152 -7.15 8.80 3.91
CA ILE A 152 -8.04 9.92 3.57
C ILE A 152 -8.90 10.24 4.80
N GLN A 153 -8.87 11.49 5.23
CA GLN A 153 -9.83 11.99 6.23
C GLN A 153 -11.07 12.54 5.52
N LYS A 154 -12.25 12.13 5.98
CA LYS A 154 -13.52 12.50 5.36
C LYS A 154 -14.59 12.77 6.40
N SER A 155 -15.36 13.83 6.21
CA SER A 155 -16.56 14.12 6.99
C SER A 155 -17.80 13.53 6.33
N GLY A 156 -18.67 12.92 7.13
CA GLY A 156 -19.95 12.38 6.71
C GLY A 156 -19.87 11.15 5.79
N LEU A 157 -21.04 10.70 5.38
CA LEU A 157 -21.22 9.58 4.44
C LEU A 157 -21.32 10.08 2.98
N PRO A 158 -21.04 9.25 1.98
CA PRO A 158 -20.54 7.87 2.09
C PRO A 158 -19.07 7.82 2.52
N ALA A 159 -18.69 6.81 3.32
CA ALA A 159 -17.34 6.60 3.80
C ALA A 159 -16.93 5.14 3.56
N SER A 160 -15.92 4.93 2.71
CA SER A 160 -15.45 3.60 2.32
C SER A 160 -13.95 3.59 2.06
N GLY A 161 -13.20 2.87 2.86
CA GLY A 161 -11.75 2.68 2.65
C GLY A 161 -11.46 2.01 1.31
N GLY A 162 -12.18 0.93 0.95
CA GLY A 162 -12.06 0.30 -0.35
C GLY A 162 -12.53 1.17 -1.50
N GLY A 163 -13.63 1.90 -1.30
CA GLY A 163 -14.26 2.73 -2.34
C GLY A 163 -13.49 4.01 -2.68
N MET A 164 -12.81 4.60 -1.71
CA MET A 164 -12.06 5.86 -1.85
C MET A 164 -10.56 5.62 -1.82
N SER A 165 -10.00 5.19 -0.69
CA SER A 165 -8.55 4.96 -0.58
C SER A 165 -8.07 3.84 -1.49
N GLY A 166 -8.88 2.79 -1.70
CA GLY A 166 -8.57 1.72 -2.64
C GLY A 166 -8.51 2.21 -4.09
N LYS A 167 -9.41 3.12 -4.50
CA LYS A 167 -9.37 3.70 -5.84
C LYS A 167 -8.11 4.54 -6.06
N VAL A 168 -7.72 5.36 -5.09
CA VAL A 168 -6.47 6.14 -5.18
C VAL A 168 -5.25 5.20 -5.22
N PHE A 169 -5.26 4.12 -4.43
CA PHE A 169 -4.22 3.10 -4.49
C PHE A 169 -4.11 2.46 -5.88
N HIS A 170 -5.24 2.13 -6.52
CA HIS A 170 -5.29 1.61 -7.88
C HIS A 170 -4.59 2.56 -8.87
N GLU A 171 -4.96 3.84 -8.88
CA GLU A 171 -4.35 4.83 -9.79
C GLU A 171 -2.82 4.95 -9.57
N ILE A 172 -2.37 4.94 -8.29
CA ILE A 172 -0.95 4.97 -7.95
C ILE A 172 -0.25 3.70 -8.47
N SER A 173 -0.82 2.53 -8.23
CA SER A 173 -0.21 1.25 -8.61
C SER A 173 -0.13 1.09 -10.13
N GLU A 174 -1.17 1.45 -10.87
CA GLU A 174 -1.18 1.46 -12.34
C GLU A 174 -0.10 2.41 -12.89
N GLY A 175 -0.02 3.63 -12.34
CA GLY A 175 0.99 4.61 -12.77
C GLY A 175 2.42 4.13 -12.55
N ILE A 176 2.71 3.50 -11.40
CA ILE A 176 4.04 2.95 -11.09
C ILE A 176 4.37 1.78 -12.02
N MET A 177 3.44 0.84 -12.21
CA MET A 177 3.67 -0.33 -13.06
C MET A 177 3.83 0.06 -14.52
N ALA A 178 3.06 1.04 -15.02
CA ALA A 178 3.23 1.57 -16.37
C ALA A 178 4.61 2.22 -16.59
N GLN A 179 5.14 2.92 -15.59
CA GLN A 179 6.50 3.48 -15.66
C GLN A 179 7.57 2.38 -15.66
N SER A 180 7.41 1.35 -14.83
CA SER A 180 8.34 0.21 -14.79
C SER A 180 8.40 -0.50 -16.13
N LEU A 181 7.26 -0.73 -16.79
CA LEU A 181 7.22 -1.32 -18.14
C LEU A 181 7.93 -0.45 -19.18
N LYS A 182 7.77 0.88 -19.11
CA LYS A 182 8.49 1.81 -20.02
C LYS A 182 10.01 1.78 -19.83
N LEU A 183 10.48 1.59 -18.59
CA LEU A 183 11.91 1.46 -18.30
C LEU A 183 12.45 0.13 -18.81
N ASP A 184 11.72 -0.97 -18.59
CA ASP A 184 12.10 -2.31 -19.10
C ASP A 184 12.16 -2.35 -20.63
N VAL A 185 11.29 -1.61 -21.33
CA VAL A 185 11.33 -1.48 -22.80
C VAL A 185 12.53 -0.66 -23.28
N LYS A 186 12.97 0.36 -22.53
CA LYS A 186 14.18 1.11 -22.90
C LYS A 186 15.46 0.28 -22.77
N ASP A 187 15.54 -0.54 -21.74
CA ASP A 187 16.68 -1.44 -21.53
C ASP A 187 16.65 -2.62 -22.51
N ALA A 188 15.47 -3.02 -22.99
CA ALA A 188 15.29 -4.09 -23.97
C ALA A 188 15.57 -3.66 -25.42
N GLN A 189 15.67 -2.35 -25.72
CA GLN A 189 15.97 -1.87 -27.06
C GLN A 189 17.41 -2.20 -27.54
N ASP A 190 18.27 -2.68 -26.63
CA ASP A 190 19.63 -3.12 -27.03
C ASP A 190 19.73 -4.60 -27.45
N SER A 191 18.67 -5.41 -27.37
CA SER A 191 18.79 -6.82 -27.76
C SER A 191 17.49 -7.62 -27.88
N ALA A 192 16.47 -7.24 -28.66
CA ALA A 192 15.50 -8.24 -29.14
C ALA A 192 14.55 -7.68 -30.21
N SER A 193 14.42 -8.40 -31.32
CA SER A 193 13.29 -8.30 -32.22
C SER A 193 11.99 -8.51 -31.44
N VAL A 194 11.17 -7.47 -31.33
CA VAL A 194 9.83 -7.58 -30.74
C VAL A 194 9.01 -8.49 -31.63
N ILE A 195 8.71 -9.70 -31.16
CA ILE A 195 7.74 -10.59 -31.83
C ILE A 195 6.37 -9.97 -31.57
N ILE A 196 5.85 -9.24 -32.54
CA ILE A 196 4.46 -8.74 -32.50
C ILE A 196 3.58 -9.99 -32.70
N PRO A 197 2.68 -10.33 -31.74
CA PRO A 197 1.78 -11.45 -31.93
C PRO A 197 0.87 -11.16 -33.13
N ASP A 198 0.64 -12.21 -33.93
CA ASP A 198 -0.18 -12.16 -35.13
C ASP A 198 -1.63 -11.77 -34.77
N VAL A 199 -2.01 -10.52 -35.00
CA VAL A 199 -3.34 -9.99 -34.64
C VAL A 199 -4.34 -10.43 -35.71
N LYS A 200 -4.97 -11.56 -35.50
CA LYS A 200 -6.06 -12.05 -36.35
C LYS A 200 -7.30 -11.17 -36.12
N ASN A 201 -7.62 -10.21 -36.93
CA ASN A 201 -8.83 -9.38 -37.01
C ASN A 201 -8.65 -7.88 -36.63
N GLY A 202 -7.52 -7.27 -36.89
CA GLY A 202 -7.34 -5.82 -36.83
C GLY A 202 -7.38 -5.17 -38.23
N ASN A 203 -7.79 -3.91 -38.30
CA ASN A 203 -7.59 -3.11 -39.49
C ASN A 203 -6.08 -2.84 -39.66
N ILE A 204 -5.42 -3.55 -40.59
CA ILE A 204 -3.98 -3.51 -40.80
C ILE A 204 -3.50 -2.08 -41.08
N LEU A 205 -4.27 -1.25 -41.79
CA LEU A 205 -3.95 0.14 -42.09
C LEU A 205 -3.95 1.03 -40.83
N ALA A 206 -4.90 0.78 -39.92
CA ALA A 206 -4.94 1.51 -38.65
C ALA A 206 -3.79 1.07 -37.69
N ALA A 207 -3.44 -0.22 -37.70
CA ALA A 207 -2.31 -0.73 -36.92
C ALA A 207 -1.00 -0.16 -37.46
N ASP A 208 -0.78 -0.17 -38.78
CA ASP A 208 0.40 0.38 -39.43
C ASP A 208 0.54 1.91 -39.19
N TYR A 209 -0.57 2.64 -39.25
CA TYR A 209 -0.60 4.06 -38.91
C TYR A 209 -0.15 4.31 -37.47
N VAL A 210 -0.68 3.56 -36.52
CA VAL A 210 -0.32 3.69 -35.10
C VAL A 210 1.13 3.30 -34.85
N LEU A 211 1.59 2.18 -35.40
CA LEU A 211 2.97 1.71 -35.26
C LEU A 211 3.97 2.70 -35.85
N THR A 212 3.67 3.26 -37.05
CA THR A 212 4.51 4.28 -37.68
C THR A 212 4.60 5.57 -36.84
N HIS A 213 3.49 6.02 -36.23
CA HIS A 213 3.47 7.20 -35.37
C HIS A 213 4.16 6.98 -34.00
N LEU A 214 4.25 5.71 -33.54
CA LEU A 214 5.00 5.34 -32.35
C LEU A 214 6.48 5.06 -32.64
N GLY A 215 6.93 5.17 -33.90
CA GLY A 215 8.31 4.88 -34.31
C GLY A 215 8.70 3.41 -34.25
N ILE A 216 7.71 2.52 -34.23
CA ILE A 216 7.90 1.08 -34.25
C ILE A 216 7.83 0.60 -35.72
N LYS A 217 8.94 0.07 -36.23
CA LYS A 217 9.05 -0.53 -37.57
C LYS A 217 8.99 -2.03 -37.47
#